data_454f035668b0c6b25b18be12ee34ea2f
#
_entry.id   454f035668b0c6b25b18be12ee34ea2f
#
_cell.length_a   1.000
_cell.length_b   1.000
_cell.length_c   1.000
_cell.angle_alpha   90.00
_cell.angle_beta   90.00
_cell.angle_gamma   90.00
#
_symmetry.space_group_name_H-M   'P 1'
#
loop_
_entity.id
_entity.type
_entity.pdbx_description
1 polymer ?
#
loop_
_entity_poly.entity_id
_entity_poly.type
_entity_poly.pdbx_seq_one_letter_code
_entity_poly.pdbx_strand_id
1 'polypeptide(L)'
;MKKKKNDKLGFCIRLFSVLAILVVIVFGAYLVVDKLVVPKYFKEYGINNMHDLVGMVKTLYNSPDEKEIITNGYTAQDTQNAENKLITIGFPTKANGIELDYFKIADGFETSGLESGAHKFTDREIASIMDKMLEEGVLASKLPHLNYIDTMKINILELIIQPTLKTNGNAESIYANDSASVSFTFKFETSAVRGQMAEAMDTPMFLLDMIVPKTMYITVNYDIFKDLSGDWQAKNGHIGVNGRTAKDSEILLNLLINFVFPEEDNMTLEIFSNECGNILIQGLGLLGDITVTTDIGSSKANGIVLTI
;
A
#
# COMPACT_ATOMS: atom_id res chain seq x y z
N MET A 1 9.98 -52.99 53.43
CA MET A 1 10.01 -51.62 52.79
C MET A 1 10.47 -51.59 51.32
N LYS A 2 10.28 -52.63 50.49
CA LYS A 2 10.67 -52.60 49.05
C LYS A 2 9.54 -52.27 48.06
N LYS A 3 8.26 -52.26 48.44
CA LYS A 3 7.13 -52.08 47.53
C LYS A 3 6.94 -50.61 47.03
N LYS A 4 7.26 -49.60 47.83
CA LYS A 4 7.04 -48.15 47.48
C LYS A 4 7.97 -47.60 46.40
N LYS A 5 9.10 -48.25 46.09
CA LYS A 5 10.07 -47.75 45.06
C LYS A 5 9.62 -48.15 43.64
N ASN A 6 8.91 -49.26 43.49
CA ASN A 6 8.40 -49.75 42.20
C ASN A 6 7.21 -48.95 41.68
N ASP A 7 6.36 -48.41 42.58
CA ASP A 7 5.18 -47.61 42.15
C ASP A 7 5.56 -46.27 41.54
N LYS A 8 6.63 -45.63 42.06
CA LYS A 8 7.14 -44.36 41.49
C LYS A 8 7.76 -44.59 40.11
N LEU A 9 8.50 -45.67 39.92
CA LEU A 9 9.09 -46.00 38.61
C LEU A 9 8.00 -46.31 37.57
N GLY A 10 6.99 -47.09 37.98
CA GLY A 10 5.82 -47.40 37.12
C GLY A 10 5.02 -46.14 36.75
N PHE A 11 4.87 -45.20 37.68
CA PHE A 11 4.24 -43.88 37.37
C PHE A 11 5.06 -43.07 36.40
N CYS A 12 6.39 -42.93 36.60
CA CYS A 12 7.26 -42.22 35.67
C CYS A 12 7.23 -42.84 34.25
N ILE A 13 7.25 -44.15 34.12
CA ILE A 13 7.17 -44.83 32.82
C ILE A 13 5.85 -44.52 32.12
N ARG A 14 4.71 -44.57 32.85
CA ARG A 14 3.41 -44.22 32.26
C ARG A 14 3.34 -42.76 31.85
N LEU A 15 3.83 -41.85 32.69
CA LEU A 15 3.88 -40.41 32.36
C LEU A 15 4.75 -40.14 31.10
N PHE A 16 5.93 -40.78 31.02
CA PHE A 16 6.79 -40.67 29.82
C PHE A 16 6.12 -41.26 28.58
N SER A 17 5.39 -42.37 28.72
CA SER A 17 4.67 -42.98 27.59
C SER A 17 3.54 -42.07 27.10
N VAL A 18 2.77 -41.44 27.99
CA VAL A 18 1.73 -40.49 27.63
C VAL A 18 2.31 -39.26 26.97
N LEU A 19 3.42 -38.72 27.50
CA LEU A 19 4.14 -37.58 26.89
C LEU A 19 4.67 -37.92 25.48
N ALA A 20 5.26 -39.13 25.32
CA ALA A 20 5.75 -39.59 24.02
C ALA A 20 4.60 -39.72 22.99
N ILE A 21 3.46 -40.26 23.40
CA ILE A 21 2.27 -40.37 22.54
C ILE A 21 1.77 -38.99 22.17
N LEU A 22 1.70 -38.02 23.11
CA LEU A 22 1.32 -36.64 22.85
C LEU A 22 2.26 -35.97 21.85
N VAL A 23 3.57 -36.13 22.00
CA VAL A 23 4.57 -35.63 21.07
C VAL A 23 4.37 -36.19 19.65
N VAL A 24 4.11 -37.50 19.54
CA VAL A 24 3.85 -38.16 18.26
C VAL A 24 2.56 -37.62 17.61
N ILE A 25 1.50 -37.41 18.39
CA ILE A 25 0.24 -36.85 17.88
C ILE A 25 0.45 -35.40 17.40
N VAL A 26 1.10 -34.55 18.19
CA VAL A 26 1.36 -33.15 17.85
C VAL A 26 2.26 -33.07 16.62
N PHE A 27 3.33 -33.88 16.56
CA PHE A 27 4.23 -33.95 15.43
C PHE A 27 3.53 -34.47 14.15
N GLY A 28 2.69 -35.52 14.31
CA GLY A 28 1.87 -36.04 13.21
C GLY A 28 0.90 -34.99 12.67
N ALA A 29 0.19 -34.29 13.58
CA ALA A 29 -0.70 -33.18 13.18
C ALA A 29 0.07 -32.06 12.49
N TYR A 30 1.24 -31.69 12.99
CA TYR A 30 2.12 -30.71 12.34
C TYR A 30 2.49 -31.15 10.92
N LEU A 31 2.91 -32.41 10.72
CA LEU A 31 3.27 -32.92 9.39
C LEU A 31 2.09 -32.91 8.41
N VAL A 32 0.88 -33.24 8.89
CA VAL A 32 -0.34 -33.17 8.06
C VAL A 32 -0.60 -31.74 7.63
N VAL A 33 -0.54 -30.79 8.55
CA VAL A 33 -0.73 -29.36 8.20
C VAL A 33 0.36 -28.89 7.27
N ASP A 34 1.63 -29.18 7.58
CA ASP A 34 2.80 -28.72 6.82
C ASP A 34 2.83 -29.27 5.38
N LYS A 35 2.50 -30.56 5.18
CA LYS A 35 2.66 -31.25 3.88
C LYS A 35 1.40 -31.37 3.05
N LEU A 36 0.22 -31.29 3.68
CA LEU A 36 -1.05 -31.50 3.00
C LEU A 36 -1.97 -30.28 3.03
N VAL A 37 -2.12 -29.63 4.19
CA VAL A 37 -3.06 -28.52 4.31
C VAL A 37 -2.48 -27.24 3.71
N VAL A 38 -1.29 -26.85 4.14
CA VAL A 38 -0.68 -25.59 3.64
C VAL A 38 -0.47 -25.64 2.13
N PRO A 39 0.17 -26.66 1.53
CA PRO A 39 0.33 -26.69 0.09
C PRO A 39 -0.99 -26.76 -0.70
N LYS A 40 -2.02 -27.40 -0.13
CA LYS A 40 -3.33 -27.51 -0.80
C LYS A 40 -3.95 -26.13 -1.07
N TYR A 41 -3.83 -25.22 -0.11
CA TYR A 41 -4.52 -23.93 -0.18
C TYR A 41 -3.61 -22.76 -0.60
N PHE A 42 -2.28 -22.89 -0.43
CA PHE A 42 -1.37 -21.75 -0.56
C PHE A 42 -0.18 -21.97 -1.48
N LYS A 43 -0.05 -23.15 -2.12
CA LYS A 43 1.08 -23.43 -3.01
C LYS A 43 1.13 -22.48 -4.23
N GLU A 44 -0.03 -22.11 -4.76
CA GLU A 44 -0.14 -21.16 -5.87
C GLU A 44 0.43 -19.79 -5.53
N TYR A 45 0.43 -19.44 -4.25
CA TYR A 45 0.98 -18.19 -3.72
C TYR A 45 2.41 -18.31 -3.20
N GLY A 46 3.10 -19.41 -3.53
CA GLY A 46 4.50 -19.65 -3.13
C GLY A 46 4.69 -20.17 -1.71
N ILE A 47 3.61 -20.41 -0.93
CA ILE A 47 3.69 -20.97 0.43
C ILE A 47 3.63 -22.49 0.34
N ASN A 48 4.77 -23.14 0.57
CA ASN A 48 4.91 -24.59 0.36
C ASN A 48 4.88 -25.40 1.64
N ASN A 49 4.98 -24.76 2.80
CA ASN A 49 5.08 -25.43 4.09
C ASN A 49 4.70 -24.48 5.24
N MET A 50 4.59 -25.04 6.44
CA MET A 50 4.22 -24.29 7.63
C MET A 50 5.27 -23.24 8.04
N HIS A 51 6.53 -23.43 7.70
CA HIS A 51 7.59 -22.45 7.99
C HIS A 51 7.39 -21.16 7.18
N ASP A 52 7.08 -21.29 5.88
CA ASP A 52 6.77 -20.16 5.00
C ASP A 52 5.54 -19.42 5.51
N LEU A 53 4.48 -20.18 5.87
CA LEU A 53 3.26 -19.64 6.45
C LEU A 53 3.51 -18.86 7.75
N VAL A 54 4.26 -19.43 8.69
CA VAL A 54 4.59 -18.77 9.96
C VAL A 54 5.49 -17.55 9.74
N GLY A 55 6.43 -17.62 8.80
CA GLY A 55 7.27 -16.48 8.41
C GLY A 55 6.44 -15.31 7.91
N MET A 56 5.51 -15.60 7.00
CA MET A 56 4.57 -14.61 6.48
C MET A 56 3.67 -14.03 7.57
N VAL A 57 3.04 -14.89 8.40
CA VAL A 57 2.18 -14.45 9.51
C VAL A 57 2.95 -13.55 10.48
N LYS A 58 4.19 -13.90 10.85
CA LYS A 58 5.01 -13.04 11.70
C LYS A 58 5.30 -11.68 11.06
N THR A 59 5.53 -11.65 9.76
CA THR A 59 5.77 -10.41 9.02
C THR A 59 4.55 -9.51 9.05
N LEU A 60 3.36 -10.08 8.98
CA LEU A 60 2.09 -9.35 8.98
C LEU A 60 1.63 -8.89 10.35
N TYR A 61 1.73 -9.75 11.36
CA TYR A 61 1.24 -9.46 12.72
C TYR A 61 2.20 -8.62 13.57
N ASN A 62 3.46 -8.51 13.18
CA ASN A 62 4.37 -7.52 13.74
C ASN A 62 4.17 -6.15 13.05
N SER A 63 2.93 -5.74 12.90
CA SER A 63 2.59 -4.41 12.38
C SER A 63 3.14 -3.36 13.34
N PRO A 64 4.03 -2.47 12.89
CA PRO A 64 4.46 -1.35 13.71
C PRO A 64 3.26 -0.44 13.99
N ASP A 65 3.35 0.39 15.02
CA ASP A 65 2.38 1.44 15.26
C ASP A 65 2.31 2.36 14.03
N GLU A 66 1.12 2.82 13.68
CA GLU A 66 0.91 3.77 12.57
C GLU A 66 1.89 4.94 12.63
N LYS A 67 2.18 5.44 13.84
CA LYS A 67 3.14 6.51 14.10
C LYS A 67 4.60 6.16 13.77
N GLU A 68 4.94 4.89 13.68
CA GLU A 68 6.29 4.44 13.30
C GLU A 68 6.44 4.35 11.78
N ILE A 69 5.31 4.22 11.06
CA ILE A 69 5.28 4.14 9.59
C ILE A 69 5.17 5.53 8.98
N ILE A 70 4.34 6.40 9.58
CA ILE A 70 4.03 7.72 9.04
C ILE A 70 4.95 8.75 9.67
N THR A 71 5.76 9.39 8.84
CA THR A 71 6.71 10.41 9.25
C THR A 71 6.28 11.83 8.86
N ASN A 72 5.49 11.94 7.79
CA ASN A 72 5.06 13.21 7.19
C ASN A 72 3.57 13.17 6.80
N GLY A 73 2.72 12.64 7.68
CA GLY A 73 1.27 12.58 7.45
C GLY A 73 0.64 13.97 7.32
N TYR A 74 -0.37 14.08 6.48
CA TYR A 74 -1.13 15.33 6.30
C TYR A 74 -2.10 15.59 7.47
N THR A 75 -2.58 16.81 7.57
CA THR A 75 -3.54 17.28 8.56
C THR A 75 -4.78 17.87 7.89
N ALA A 76 -5.86 18.07 8.63
CA ALA A 76 -7.04 18.78 8.13
C ALA A 76 -6.72 20.17 7.57
N GLN A 77 -5.69 20.85 8.10
CA GLN A 77 -5.25 22.13 7.59
C GLN A 77 -4.60 22.01 6.19
N ASP A 78 -3.84 20.92 5.94
CA ASP A 78 -3.25 20.68 4.63
C ASP A 78 -4.36 20.46 3.58
N THR A 79 -5.40 19.69 3.94
CA THR A 79 -6.58 19.49 3.09
C THR A 79 -7.27 20.82 2.76
N GLN A 80 -7.56 21.63 3.77
CA GLN A 80 -8.21 22.93 3.56
C GLN A 80 -7.36 23.87 2.71
N ASN A 81 -6.05 23.90 2.92
CA ASN A 81 -5.13 24.69 2.12
C ASN A 81 -5.13 24.26 0.65
N ALA A 82 -5.08 22.96 0.40
CA ALA A 82 -5.08 22.41 -0.93
C ALA A 82 -6.41 22.67 -1.67
N GLU A 83 -7.56 22.43 -1.01
CA GLU A 83 -8.88 22.74 -1.57
C GLU A 83 -9.03 24.21 -1.90
N ASN A 84 -8.64 25.11 -1.00
CA ASN A 84 -8.70 26.56 -1.25
C ASN A 84 -7.81 26.98 -2.43
N LYS A 85 -6.61 26.42 -2.58
CA LYS A 85 -5.74 26.66 -3.74
C LYS A 85 -6.42 26.22 -5.03
N LEU A 86 -6.95 25.00 -5.08
CA LEU A 86 -7.61 24.47 -6.27
C LEU A 86 -8.86 25.30 -6.65
N ILE A 87 -9.67 25.69 -5.66
CA ILE A 87 -10.84 26.56 -5.88
C ILE A 87 -10.38 27.93 -6.44
N THR A 88 -9.32 28.53 -5.87
CA THR A 88 -8.77 29.80 -6.34
C THR A 88 -8.27 29.71 -7.77
N ILE A 89 -7.64 28.60 -8.14
CA ILE A 89 -7.18 28.33 -9.51
C ILE A 89 -8.37 28.20 -10.49
N GLY A 90 -9.56 27.88 -10.00
CA GLY A 90 -10.76 27.74 -10.82
C GLY A 90 -11.21 26.31 -11.07
N PHE A 91 -10.74 25.36 -10.25
CA PHE A 91 -11.20 23.98 -10.33
C PHE A 91 -12.71 23.84 -10.04
N PRO A 92 -13.41 22.84 -10.62
CA PRO A 92 -14.83 22.65 -10.44
C PRO A 92 -15.23 22.52 -8.97
N THR A 93 -16.28 23.25 -8.61
CA THR A 93 -16.91 23.18 -7.27
C THR A 93 -18.30 22.56 -7.34
N LYS A 94 -18.76 21.99 -6.22
CA LYS A 94 -20.14 21.55 -6.02
C LYS A 94 -21.08 22.77 -6.14
N ALA A 95 -22.37 22.53 -6.18
CA ALA A 95 -23.38 23.59 -6.36
C ALA A 95 -23.33 24.70 -5.28
N ASN A 96 -22.72 24.43 -4.13
CA ASN A 96 -22.52 25.41 -3.07
C ASN A 96 -21.38 26.41 -3.32
N GLY A 97 -20.54 26.16 -4.35
CA GLY A 97 -19.40 27.02 -4.73
C GLY A 97 -18.23 27.06 -3.72
N ILE A 98 -18.28 26.22 -2.68
CA ILE A 98 -17.30 26.22 -1.58
C ILE A 98 -16.49 24.93 -1.52
N GLU A 99 -17.09 23.81 -1.93
CA GLU A 99 -16.46 22.48 -1.92
C GLU A 99 -16.08 22.08 -3.33
N LEU A 100 -14.92 21.41 -3.48
CA LEU A 100 -14.51 20.84 -4.76
C LEU A 100 -15.46 19.73 -5.22
N ASP A 101 -15.69 19.66 -6.52
CA ASP A 101 -16.43 18.56 -7.16
C ASP A 101 -15.42 17.54 -7.72
N TYR A 102 -14.97 16.63 -6.85
CA TYR A 102 -13.97 15.65 -7.19
C TYR A 102 -14.40 14.71 -8.34
N PHE A 103 -15.71 14.46 -8.50
CA PHE A 103 -16.20 13.68 -9.63
C PHE A 103 -16.02 14.41 -10.95
N LYS A 104 -16.35 15.70 -11.00
CA LYS A 104 -16.11 16.50 -12.21
C LYS A 104 -14.62 16.65 -12.53
N ILE A 105 -13.77 16.77 -11.49
CA ILE A 105 -12.31 16.80 -11.68
C ILE A 105 -11.85 15.49 -12.33
N ALA A 106 -12.29 14.35 -11.82
CA ALA A 106 -11.90 13.04 -12.33
C ALA A 106 -12.54 12.68 -13.67
N ASP A 107 -13.72 13.23 -14.00
CA ASP A 107 -14.37 13.05 -15.31
C ASP A 107 -13.69 13.85 -16.43
N GLY A 108 -12.86 14.80 -16.04
CA GLY A 108 -12.26 15.79 -16.93
C GLY A 108 -13.14 17.05 -17.03
N PHE A 109 -12.50 18.18 -17.09
CA PHE A 109 -13.14 19.48 -17.25
C PHE A 109 -12.31 20.39 -18.15
N GLU A 110 -12.91 21.48 -18.63
CA GLU A 110 -12.19 22.44 -19.47
C GLU A 110 -11.18 23.25 -18.64
N THR A 111 -9.89 23.12 -18.96
CA THR A 111 -8.81 23.82 -18.27
C THR A 111 -8.61 25.27 -18.73
N SER A 112 -9.29 25.67 -19.82
CA SER A 112 -9.19 27.03 -20.40
C SER A 112 -9.65 28.15 -19.46
N GLY A 113 -10.41 27.82 -18.41
CA GLY A 113 -10.88 28.76 -17.39
C GLY A 113 -10.03 28.82 -16.12
N LEU A 114 -8.96 28.03 -16.06
CA LEU A 114 -8.08 28.01 -14.89
C LEU A 114 -7.16 29.24 -14.86
N GLU A 115 -6.80 29.67 -13.65
CA GLU A 115 -5.83 30.74 -13.45
C GLU A 115 -4.45 30.30 -13.93
N SER A 116 -3.93 30.98 -14.95
CA SER A 116 -2.59 30.70 -15.49
C SER A 116 -1.51 31.07 -14.48
N GLY A 117 -0.53 30.19 -14.32
CA GLY A 117 0.62 30.45 -13.45
C GLY A 117 1.23 29.19 -12.86
N ALA A 118 2.18 29.40 -11.96
CA ALA A 118 2.87 28.33 -11.24
C ALA A 118 2.29 28.17 -9.82
N HIS A 119 1.57 27.10 -9.61
CA HIS A 119 0.86 26.81 -8.34
C HIS A 119 1.61 25.73 -7.57
N LYS A 120 2.01 26.03 -6.35
CA LYS A 120 2.83 25.16 -5.52
C LYS A 120 1.97 24.35 -4.55
N PHE A 121 2.14 23.02 -4.57
CA PHE A 121 1.49 22.08 -3.66
C PHE A 121 2.54 21.26 -2.92
N THR A 122 2.43 21.18 -1.60
CA THR A 122 3.25 20.27 -0.79
C THR A 122 2.82 18.82 -1.01
N ASP A 123 3.71 17.88 -0.74
CA ASP A 123 3.40 16.45 -0.72
C ASP A 123 2.22 16.11 0.19
N ARG A 124 2.11 16.77 1.36
CA ARG A 124 1.00 16.63 2.30
C ARG A 124 -0.33 17.13 1.74
N GLU A 125 -0.32 18.28 1.06
CA GLU A 125 -1.52 18.80 0.38
C GLU A 125 -1.99 17.86 -0.73
N ILE A 126 -1.07 17.29 -1.51
CA ILE A 126 -1.41 16.33 -2.56
C ILE A 126 -1.99 15.06 -1.94
N ALA A 127 -1.33 14.49 -0.92
CA ALA A 127 -1.82 13.31 -0.21
C ALA A 127 -3.25 13.52 0.30
N SER A 128 -3.53 14.67 0.88
CA SER A 128 -4.84 14.99 1.45
C SER A 128 -5.96 15.07 0.41
N ILE A 129 -5.69 15.65 -0.78
CA ILE A 129 -6.66 15.71 -1.88
C ILE A 129 -6.93 14.30 -2.44
N MET A 130 -5.87 13.50 -2.60
CA MET A 130 -6.03 12.12 -3.09
C MET A 130 -6.83 11.26 -2.10
N ASP A 131 -6.62 11.42 -0.79
CA ASP A 131 -7.41 10.71 0.21
C ASP A 131 -8.89 11.15 0.17
N LYS A 132 -9.16 12.44 -0.01
CA LYS A 132 -10.52 12.95 -0.22
C LYS A 132 -11.20 12.36 -1.46
N MET A 133 -10.49 12.22 -2.56
CA MET A 133 -11.02 11.57 -3.77
C MET A 133 -11.37 10.09 -3.51
N LEU A 134 -10.58 9.40 -2.69
CA LEU A 134 -10.89 8.04 -2.26
C LEU A 134 -12.11 8.00 -1.34
N GLU A 135 -12.18 8.88 -0.32
CA GLU A 135 -13.31 8.96 0.62
C GLU A 135 -14.64 9.24 -0.11
N GLU A 136 -14.64 10.07 -1.14
CA GLU A 136 -15.83 10.39 -1.93
C GLU A 136 -16.21 9.30 -2.96
N GLY A 137 -15.43 8.20 -3.06
CA GLY A 137 -15.73 7.08 -3.95
C GLY A 137 -15.42 7.35 -5.43
N VAL A 138 -14.61 8.37 -5.72
CA VAL A 138 -14.22 8.71 -7.11
C VAL A 138 -13.52 7.54 -7.78
N LEU A 139 -12.57 6.89 -7.08
CA LEU A 139 -11.83 5.75 -7.62
C LEU A 139 -12.77 4.57 -7.94
N ALA A 140 -13.69 4.26 -7.04
CA ALA A 140 -14.67 3.20 -7.24
C ALA A 140 -15.57 3.44 -8.46
N SER A 141 -15.97 4.69 -8.68
CA SER A 141 -16.78 5.05 -9.86
C SER A 141 -16.02 4.88 -11.18
N LYS A 142 -14.70 4.99 -11.18
CA LYS A 142 -13.84 4.84 -12.35
C LYS A 142 -13.41 3.40 -12.63
N LEU A 143 -13.45 2.55 -11.62
CA LEU A 143 -13.05 1.14 -11.68
C LEU A 143 -14.19 0.20 -11.27
N PRO A 144 -15.33 0.21 -11.99
CA PRO A 144 -16.54 -0.52 -11.58
C PRO A 144 -16.37 -2.04 -11.57
N HIS A 145 -15.35 -2.58 -12.24
CA HIS A 145 -15.00 -4.01 -12.20
C HIS A 145 -14.33 -4.41 -10.87
N LEU A 146 -13.86 -3.44 -10.09
CA LEU A 146 -13.30 -3.66 -8.75
C LEU A 146 -14.39 -3.39 -7.70
N ASN A 147 -15.50 -4.16 -7.74
CA ASN A 147 -16.70 -3.98 -6.89
C ASN A 147 -16.43 -3.98 -5.38
N TYR A 148 -15.26 -4.44 -4.95
CA TYR A 148 -14.86 -4.49 -3.55
C TYR A 148 -14.05 -3.26 -3.10
N ILE A 149 -13.64 -2.37 -4.00
CA ILE A 149 -12.94 -1.13 -3.62
C ILE A 149 -13.84 -0.26 -2.73
N ASP A 150 -15.15 -0.20 -3.02
CA ASP A 150 -16.12 0.52 -2.18
C ASP A 150 -16.23 -0.03 -0.77
N THR A 151 -16.00 -1.34 -0.60
CA THR A 151 -16.09 -2.01 0.71
C THR A 151 -14.74 -2.01 1.43
N MET A 152 -13.65 -1.84 0.72
CA MET A 152 -12.33 -1.64 1.29
C MET A 152 -12.18 -0.17 1.69
N LYS A 153 -12.00 0.08 2.97
CA LYS A 153 -11.57 1.40 3.41
C LYS A 153 -10.07 1.53 3.12
N ILE A 154 -9.78 2.24 2.05
CA ILE A 154 -8.41 2.62 1.68
C ILE A 154 -8.25 4.09 2.04
N ASN A 155 -7.24 4.40 2.84
CA ASN A 155 -6.86 5.77 3.16
C ASN A 155 -5.42 6.01 2.72
N ILE A 156 -5.15 7.14 2.12
CA ILE A 156 -3.79 7.63 1.91
C ILE A 156 -3.34 8.31 3.18
N LEU A 157 -2.28 7.80 3.79
CA LEU A 157 -1.79 8.36 5.05
C LEU A 157 -0.63 9.32 4.84
N GLU A 158 0.17 9.07 3.80
CA GLU A 158 1.39 9.83 3.54
C GLU A 158 1.75 9.75 2.06
N LEU A 159 2.23 10.88 1.54
CA LEU A 159 2.98 10.99 0.30
C LEU A 159 4.27 11.71 0.61
N ILE A 160 5.38 11.18 0.16
CA ILE A 160 6.69 11.83 0.23
C ILE A 160 7.21 11.97 -1.19
N ILE A 161 7.52 13.21 -1.60
CA ILE A 161 8.15 13.51 -2.88
C ILE A 161 9.54 14.06 -2.57
N GLN A 162 10.57 13.33 -2.94
CA GLN A 162 11.95 13.71 -2.69
C GLN A 162 12.69 13.95 -4.01
N PRO A 163 12.87 15.22 -4.42
CA PRO A 163 13.60 15.54 -5.63
C PRO A 163 15.01 14.94 -5.64
N THR A 164 15.40 14.40 -6.80
CA THR A 164 16.69 13.74 -6.95
C THR A 164 17.83 14.75 -6.86
N LEU A 165 18.89 14.43 -6.10
CA LEU A 165 20.08 15.25 -6.02
C LEU A 165 20.97 14.98 -7.25
N LYS A 166 21.24 16.00 -8.03
CA LYS A 166 22.15 15.95 -9.18
C LYS A 166 23.39 16.80 -8.92
N THR A 167 24.53 16.40 -9.47
CA THR A 167 25.74 17.20 -9.45
C THR A 167 25.81 18.02 -10.73
N ASN A 168 25.89 19.34 -10.61
CA ASN A 168 26.10 20.20 -11.78
C ASN A 168 27.56 20.14 -12.27
N GLY A 169 27.84 20.73 -13.43
CA GLY A 169 29.20 20.75 -14.02
C GLY A 169 30.26 21.40 -13.13
N ASN A 170 29.87 22.15 -12.10
CA ASN A 170 30.75 22.80 -11.12
C ASN A 170 30.93 22.00 -9.83
N ALA A 171 30.54 20.73 -9.82
CA ALA A 171 30.54 19.84 -8.65
C ALA A 171 29.66 20.30 -7.48
N GLU A 172 28.73 21.20 -7.71
CA GLU A 172 27.70 21.57 -6.72
C GLU A 172 26.51 20.62 -6.82
N SER A 173 25.99 20.23 -5.68
CA SER A 173 24.77 19.42 -5.60
C SER A 173 23.53 20.32 -5.70
N ILE A 174 22.69 20.04 -6.68
CA ILE A 174 21.42 20.73 -6.90
C ILE A 174 20.27 19.73 -6.93
N TYR A 175 19.09 20.13 -6.47
CA TYR A 175 17.89 19.32 -6.62
C TYR A 175 17.38 19.40 -8.06
N ALA A 176 17.05 18.23 -8.63
CA ALA A 176 16.44 18.16 -9.94
C ALA A 176 14.96 18.55 -9.85
N ASN A 177 14.46 19.22 -10.88
CA ASN A 177 13.04 19.54 -11.05
C ASN A 177 12.32 18.55 -11.99
N ASP A 178 13.07 17.64 -12.57
CA ASP A 178 12.66 16.66 -13.58
C ASP A 178 12.75 15.21 -13.10
N SER A 179 13.08 14.99 -11.84
CA SER A 179 13.15 13.63 -11.24
C SER A 179 13.04 13.66 -9.72
N ALA A 180 12.34 12.68 -9.17
CA ALA A 180 12.17 12.49 -7.73
C ALA A 180 11.98 11.03 -7.39
N SER A 181 12.29 10.65 -6.14
CA SER A 181 11.77 9.43 -5.54
C SER A 181 10.45 9.75 -4.84
N VAL A 182 9.47 8.89 -5.04
CA VAL A 182 8.12 9.04 -4.48
C VAL A 182 7.79 7.84 -3.62
N SER A 183 7.25 8.10 -2.44
CA SER A 183 6.76 7.08 -1.51
C SER A 183 5.31 7.37 -1.15
N PHE A 184 4.47 6.39 -1.35
CA PHE A 184 3.04 6.41 -1.02
C PHE A 184 2.75 5.42 0.07
N THR A 185 2.09 5.82 1.15
CA THR A 185 1.66 4.92 2.21
C THR A 185 0.14 4.92 2.32
N PHE A 186 -0.42 3.73 2.14
CA PHE A 186 -1.86 3.46 2.25
C PHE A 186 -2.14 2.66 3.51
N LYS A 187 -3.27 2.98 4.15
CA LYS A 187 -3.91 2.11 5.13
C LYS A 187 -5.03 1.32 4.44
N PHE A 188 -5.04 0.04 4.67
CA PHE A 188 -5.94 -0.90 4.03
C PHE A 188 -6.73 -1.68 5.09
N GLU A 189 -8.05 -1.55 5.12
CA GLU A 189 -8.90 -2.32 6.02
C GLU A 189 -9.54 -3.49 5.29
N THR A 190 -9.03 -4.70 5.52
CA THR A 190 -9.48 -5.93 4.86
C THR A 190 -10.72 -6.53 5.48
N SER A 191 -11.18 -6.05 6.65
CA SER A 191 -12.24 -6.68 7.45
C SER A 191 -13.55 -6.86 6.68
N ALA A 192 -13.91 -5.91 5.81
CA ALA A 192 -15.15 -5.95 5.04
C ALA A 192 -15.11 -6.93 3.86
N VAL A 193 -13.92 -7.21 3.32
CA VAL A 193 -13.75 -8.04 2.10
C VAL A 193 -13.26 -9.45 2.38
N ARG A 194 -13.01 -9.81 3.64
CA ARG A 194 -12.48 -11.13 4.02
C ARG A 194 -13.30 -12.31 3.52
N GLY A 195 -14.63 -12.18 3.54
CA GLY A 195 -15.54 -13.22 3.01
C GLY A 195 -15.35 -13.44 1.52
N GLN A 196 -15.27 -12.37 0.76
CA GLN A 196 -15.03 -12.39 -0.68
C GLN A 196 -13.64 -12.93 -1.02
N MET A 197 -12.62 -12.54 -0.24
CA MET A 197 -11.26 -13.09 -0.39
C MET A 197 -11.24 -14.61 -0.13
N ALA A 198 -11.91 -15.07 0.92
CA ALA A 198 -11.98 -16.49 1.26
C ALA A 198 -12.63 -17.30 0.13
N GLU A 199 -13.70 -16.78 -0.46
CA GLU A 199 -14.40 -17.40 -1.59
C GLU A 199 -13.55 -17.40 -2.85
N ALA A 200 -12.98 -16.26 -3.24
CA ALA A 200 -12.14 -16.12 -4.42
C ALA A 200 -10.88 -17.00 -4.38
N MET A 201 -10.32 -17.21 -3.19
CA MET A 201 -9.12 -18.03 -2.98
C MET A 201 -9.43 -19.50 -2.65
N ASP A 202 -10.71 -19.93 -2.66
CA ASP A 202 -11.15 -21.25 -2.17
C ASP A 202 -10.48 -21.61 -0.84
N THR A 203 -10.36 -20.63 0.05
CA THR A 203 -9.61 -20.75 1.30
C THR A 203 -10.57 -20.68 2.50
N PRO A 204 -10.49 -21.63 3.44
CA PRO A 204 -11.29 -21.55 4.66
C PRO A 204 -11.03 -20.25 5.44
N MET A 205 -12.11 -19.59 5.89
CA MET A 205 -12.04 -18.30 6.57
C MET A 205 -11.04 -18.29 7.75
N PHE A 206 -10.98 -19.39 8.53
CA PHE A 206 -10.05 -19.45 9.66
C PHE A 206 -8.57 -19.39 9.24
N LEU A 207 -8.22 -19.92 8.06
CA LEU A 207 -6.86 -19.80 7.51
C LEU A 207 -6.61 -18.38 7.03
N LEU A 208 -7.58 -17.77 6.36
CA LEU A 208 -7.48 -16.37 5.93
C LEU A 208 -7.31 -15.43 7.13
N ASP A 209 -8.06 -15.68 8.22
CA ASP A 209 -7.95 -14.91 9.47
C ASP A 209 -6.56 -15.03 10.14
N MET A 210 -5.86 -16.12 9.88
CA MET A 210 -4.48 -16.32 10.35
C MET A 210 -3.44 -15.61 9.50
N ILE A 211 -3.74 -15.33 8.23
CA ILE A 211 -2.76 -14.87 7.25
C ILE A 211 -2.91 -13.38 6.94
N VAL A 212 -4.15 -12.92 6.76
CA VAL A 212 -4.44 -11.56 6.36
C VAL A 212 -4.84 -10.73 7.57
N PRO A 213 -4.05 -9.75 8.00
CA PRO A 213 -4.41 -8.87 9.11
C PRO A 213 -5.63 -8.02 8.75
N LYS A 214 -6.37 -7.55 9.77
CA LYS A 214 -7.54 -6.68 9.57
C LYS A 214 -7.18 -5.33 9.01
N THR A 215 -5.99 -4.85 9.34
CA THR A 215 -5.44 -3.59 8.86
C THR A 215 -4.02 -3.83 8.38
N MET A 216 -3.70 -3.30 7.22
CA MET A 216 -2.37 -3.34 6.64
C MET A 216 -1.95 -1.94 6.23
N TYR A 217 -0.66 -1.68 6.32
CA TYR A 217 -0.02 -0.49 5.79
C TYR A 217 0.82 -0.91 4.59
N ILE A 218 0.47 -0.41 3.42
CA ILE A 218 1.16 -0.71 2.17
C ILE A 218 1.91 0.54 1.74
N THR A 219 3.22 0.44 1.59
CA THR A 219 4.06 1.52 1.07
C THR A 219 4.52 1.17 -0.33
N VAL A 220 4.15 1.99 -1.30
CA VAL A 220 4.57 1.87 -2.70
C VAL A 220 5.65 2.92 -2.93
N ASN A 221 6.81 2.50 -3.41
CA ASN A 221 7.93 3.38 -3.72
C ASN A 221 8.27 3.24 -5.20
N TYR A 222 8.59 4.35 -5.86
CA TYR A 222 9.04 4.40 -7.24
C TYR A 222 9.80 5.69 -7.51
N ASP A 223 10.60 5.69 -8.56
CA ASP A 223 11.25 6.88 -9.06
C ASP A 223 10.45 7.46 -10.22
N ILE A 224 10.25 8.76 -10.22
CA ILE A 224 9.68 9.51 -11.35
C ILE A 224 10.75 10.32 -12.04
N PHE A 225 10.62 10.46 -13.35
CA PHE A 225 11.55 11.27 -14.16
C PHE A 225 10.89 11.72 -15.46
N LYS A 226 11.30 12.86 -16.00
CA LYS A 226 10.93 13.26 -17.35
C LYS A 226 11.81 12.52 -18.34
N ASP A 227 11.20 11.89 -19.34
CA ASP A 227 11.92 11.27 -20.45
C ASP A 227 12.42 12.33 -21.47
N LEU A 228 13.01 11.87 -22.56
CA LEU A 228 13.53 12.75 -23.61
C LEU A 228 12.44 13.52 -24.37
N SER A 229 11.19 13.06 -24.31
CA SER A 229 10.01 13.73 -24.88
C SER A 229 9.45 14.80 -23.94
N GLY A 230 9.89 14.82 -22.69
CA GLY A 230 9.37 15.68 -21.63
C GLY A 230 8.22 15.05 -20.84
N ASP A 231 7.87 13.79 -21.14
CA ASP A 231 6.80 13.07 -20.48
C ASP A 231 7.29 12.44 -19.16
N TRP A 232 6.48 12.52 -18.14
CA TRP A 232 6.77 11.87 -16.88
C TRP A 232 6.58 10.34 -16.97
N GLN A 233 7.54 9.61 -16.42
CA GLN A 233 7.54 8.14 -16.33
C GLN A 233 7.86 7.69 -14.91
N ALA A 234 7.33 6.53 -14.53
CA ALA A 234 7.68 5.85 -13.27
C ALA A 234 8.54 4.60 -13.55
N LYS A 235 9.49 4.32 -12.66
CA LYS A 235 10.34 3.12 -12.71
C LYS A 235 10.82 2.71 -11.32
N ASN A 236 11.52 1.57 -11.25
CA ASN A 236 12.10 1.04 -10.01
C ASN A 236 11.05 0.85 -8.90
N GLY A 237 9.83 0.47 -9.31
CA GLY A 237 8.73 0.27 -8.38
C GLY A 237 9.01 -0.86 -7.41
N HIS A 238 8.76 -0.62 -6.12
CA HIS A 238 8.77 -1.66 -5.11
C HIS A 238 7.74 -1.37 -4.02
N ILE A 239 7.26 -2.43 -3.39
CA ILE A 239 6.19 -2.36 -2.40
C ILE A 239 6.67 -2.97 -1.10
N GLY A 240 6.34 -2.33 0.01
CA GLY A 240 6.49 -2.85 1.36
C GLY A 240 5.15 -2.99 2.07
N VAL A 241 5.07 -3.90 3.00
CA VAL A 241 3.90 -4.07 3.88
C VAL A 241 4.35 -3.89 5.32
N ASN A 242 3.60 -3.11 6.08
CA ASN A 242 3.85 -2.87 7.49
C ASN A 242 5.29 -2.40 7.78
N GLY A 243 5.83 -1.52 6.94
CA GLY A 243 7.20 -1.00 7.04
C GLY A 243 8.29 -2.00 6.62
N ARG A 244 7.93 -3.15 6.05
CA ARG A 244 8.89 -4.17 5.59
C ARG A 244 9.05 -4.13 4.08
N THR A 245 10.20 -4.61 3.60
CA THR A 245 10.50 -4.65 2.16
C THR A 245 9.63 -5.66 1.41
N ALA A 246 9.54 -5.48 0.11
CA ALA A 246 8.82 -6.39 -0.78
C ALA A 246 9.27 -7.85 -0.64
N LYS A 247 10.57 -8.09 -0.45
CA LYS A 247 11.12 -9.44 -0.28
C LYS A 247 10.50 -10.19 0.92
N ASP A 248 10.25 -9.49 2.02
CA ASP A 248 9.64 -10.07 3.23
C ASP A 248 8.12 -10.23 3.10
N SER A 249 7.53 -9.56 2.13
CA SER A 249 6.07 -9.45 1.96
C SER A 249 5.58 -9.98 0.61
N GLU A 250 6.48 -10.47 -0.25
CA GLU A 250 6.22 -10.86 -1.65
C GLU A 250 5.04 -11.82 -1.80
N ILE A 251 4.95 -12.82 -0.94
CA ILE A 251 3.88 -13.82 -0.98
C ILE A 251 2.51 -13.18 -0.77
N LEU A 252 2.40 -12.34 0.26
CA LEU A 252 1.14 -11.64 0.55
C LEU A 252 0.76 -10.67 -0.55
N LEU A 253 1.74 -9.93 -1.07
CA LEU A 253 1.52 -8.94 -2.11
C LEU A 253 1.09 -9.61 -3.41
N ASN A 254 1.71 -10.73 -3.80
CA ASN A 254 1.27 -11.53 -4.93
C ASN A 254 -0.17 -12.03 -4.75
N LEU A 255 -0.52 -12.45 -3.53
CA LEU A 255 -1.85 -12.88 -3.19
C LEU A 255 -2.87 -11.73 -3.32
N LEU A 256 -2.53 -10.54 -2.82
CA LEU A 256 -3.37 -9.34 -2.94
C LEU A 256 -3.50 -8.88 -4.40
N ILE A 257 -2.41 -8.87 -5.16
CA ILE A 257 -2.41 -8.47 -6.57
C ILE A 257 -3.29 -9.44 -7.38
N ASN A 258 -3.11 -10.75 -7.21
CA ASN A 258 -3.94 -11.75 -7.89
C ASN A 258 -5.41 -11.66 -7.49
N PHE A 259 -5.72 -11.21 -6.25
CA PHE A 259 -7.08 -10.97 -5.83
C PHE A 259 -7.68 -9.70 -6.47
N VAL A 260 -6.89 -8.63 -6.56
CA VAL A 260 -7.34 -7.34 -7.12
C VAL A 260 -7.38 -7.37 -8.65
N PHE A 261 -6.45 -8.10 -9.30
CA PHE A 261 -6.29 -8.18 -10.75
C PHE A 261 -6.30 -9.65 -11.24
N PRO A 262 -7.40 -10.38 -11.06
CA PRO A 262 -7.45 -11.82 -11.35
C PRO A 262 -7.27 -12.20 -12.83
N GLU A 263 -7.41 -11.25 -13.75
CA GLU A 263 -7.30 -11.47 -15.21
C GLU A 263 -5.93 -11.09 -15.78
N GLU A 264 -5.01 -10.58 -14.95
CA GLU A 264 -3.70 -10.08 -15.38
C GLU A 264 -2.60 -11.12 -15.09
N ASP A 265 -2.42 -12.09 -15.98
CA ASP A 265 -1.46 -13.22 -15.82
C ASP A 265 0.01 -12.80 -15.63
N ASN A 266 0.37 -11.54 -15.86
CA ASN A 266 1.75 -11.04 -15.83
C ASN A 266 1.97 -9.86 -14.88
N MET A 267 1.02 -9.54 -13.99
CA MET A 267 1.19 -8.44 -13.06
C MET A 267 2.24 -8.77 -12.01
N THR A 268 3.43 -8.18 -12.12
CA THR A 268 4.46 -8.24 -11.08
C THR A 268 4.29 -7.08 -10.10
N LEU A 269 4.88 -7.22 -8.92
CA LEU A 269 4.90 -6.13 -7.91
C LEU A 269 5.55 -4.85 -8.44
N GLU A 270 6.59 -4.99 -9.25
CA GLU A 270 7.27 -3.86 -9.88
C GLU A 270 6.36 -3.17 -10.92
N ILE A 271 5.72 -3.96 -11.79
CA ILE A 271 4.77 -3.43 -12.78
C ILE A 271 3.63 -2.70 -12.05
N PHE A 272 3.01 -3.34 -11.05
CA PHE A 272 1.94 -2.72 -10.27
C PHE A 272 2.37 -1.41 -9.62
N SER A 273 3.56 -1.38 -9.00
CA SER A 273 4.10 -0.17 -8.37
C SER A 273 4.36 0.94 -9.39
N ASN A 274 4.94 0.61 -10.55
CA ASN A 274 5.20 1.57 -11.62
C ASN A 274 3.88 2.10 -12.21
N GLU A 275 2.87 1.24 -12.39
CA GLU A 275 1.54 1.67 -12.87
C GLU A 275 0.85 2.61 -11.87
N CYS A 276 0.94 2.36 -10.56
CA CYS A 276 0.47 3.31 -9.55
C CYS A 276 1.14 4.68 -9.72
N GLY A 277 2.45 4.70 -9.99
CA GLY A 277 3.21 5.91 -10.27
C GLY A 277 2.76 6.60 -11.55
N ASN A 278 2.58 5.85 -12.63
CA ASN A 278 2.13 6.36 -13.92
C ASN A 278 0.72 6.97 -13.84
N ILE A 279 -0.21 6.32 -13.14
CA ILE A 279 -1.57 6.85 -12.93
C ILE A 279 -1.54 8.18 -12.19
N LEU A 280 -0.72 8.29 -11.13
CA LEU A 280 -0.55 9.54 -10.39
C LEU A 280 -0.02 10.66 -11.31
N ILE A 281 1.05 10.39 -12.04
CA ILE A 281 1.71 11.36 -12.90
C ILE A 281 0.78 11.80 -14.04
N GLN A 282 0.10 10.86 -14.69
CA GLN A 282 -0.87 11.15 -15.74
C GLN A 282 -2.02 11.99 -15.19
N GLY A 283 -2.55 11.66 -14.03
CA GLY A 283 -3.61 12.43 -13.39
C GLY A 283 -3.20 13.88 -13.13
N LEU A 284 -1.99 14.10 -12.64
CA LEU A 284 -1.44 15.44 -12.42
C LEU A 284 -1.12 16.15 -13.74
N GLY A 285 -0.55 15.44 -14.72
CA GLY A 285 -0.18 15.98 -16.02
C GLY A 285 -1.37 16.45 -16.87
N LEU A 286 -2.56 15.90 -16.66
CA LEU A 286 -3.79 16.37 -17.30
C LEU A 286 -4.15 17.82 -16.89
N LEU A 287 -3.63 18.30 -15.77
CA LEU A 287 -3.93 19.63 -15.24
C LEU A 287 -2.94 20.72 -15.70
N GLY A 288 -1.75 20.32 -16.18
CA GLY A 288 -0.70 21.24 -16.60
C GLY A 288 0.70 20.63 -16.56
N ASP A 289 1.73 21.44 -16.78
CA ASP A 289 3.12 20.98 -16.66
C ASP A 289 3.51 20.86 -15.19
N ILE A 290 4.17 19.75 -14.83
CA ILE A 290 4.57 19.44 -13.47
C ILE A 290 6.08 19.55 -13.34
N THR A 291 6.56 20.14 -12.25
CA THR A 291 7.96 20.07 -11.80
C THR A 291 8.01 19.73 -10.32
N VAL A 292 9.04 19.02 -9.89
CA VAL A 292 9.28 18.72 -8.49
C VAL A 292 10.13 19.80 -7.83
N THR A 293 9.93 20.07 -6.54
CA THR A 293 10.63 21.14 -5.83
C THR A 293 10.80 20.82 -4.34
N THR A 294 11.80 21.44 -3.72
CA THR A 294 12.02 21.47 -2.27
C THR A 294 11.76 22.86 -1.69
N ASP A 295 11.18 23.79 -2.46
CA ASP A 295 11.04 25.19 -2.07
C ASP A 295 9.56 25.60 -2.02
N ILE A 296 8.80 24.96 -1.13
CA ILE A 296 7.40 25.32 -0.88
C ILE A 296 7.26 25.93 0.51
N GLY A 297 6.87 27.19 0.54
CA GLY A 297 6.63 27.95 1.78
C GLY A 297 7.90 28.25 2.58
N SER A 298 7.69 28.77 3.79
CA SER A 298 8.79 29.16 4.69
C SER A 298 9.60 27.98 5.24
N SER A 299 9.01 26.78 5.27
CA SER A 299 9.64 25.54 5.73
C SER A 299 10.44 24.83 4.64
N LYS A 300 10.43 25.32 3.39
CA LYS A 300 11.03 24.65 2.23
C LYS A 300 10.56 23.19 2.10
N ALA A 301 9.25 22.98 2.18
CA ALA A 301 8.66 21.67 2.04
C ALA A 301 8.85 21.13 0.61
N ASN A 302 8.92 19.80 0.53
CA ASN A 302 8.92 19.09 -0.74
C ASN A 302 7.51 19.11 -1.38
N GLY A 303 7.44 18.95 -2.68
CA GLY A 303 6.19 18.87 -3.40
C GLY A 303 6.34 19.08 -4.89
N ILE A 304 5.27 19.56 -5.52
CA ILE A 304 5.22 19.87 -6.95
C ILE A 304 4.87 21.31 -7.20
N VAL A 305 5.28 21.80 -8.36
CA VAL A 305 4.78 23.02 -9.00
C VAL A 305 3.97 22.60 -10.21
N LEU A 306 2.68 22.91 -10.18
CA LEU A 306 1.79 22.75 -11.31
C LEU A 306 1.75 24.07 -12.09
N THR A 307 2.10 24.04 -13.36
CA THR A 307 2.05 25.20 -14.25
C THR A 307 0.90 25.03 -15.23
N ILE A 308 -0.05 25.95 -15.19
CA ILE A 308 -1.28 25.96 -16.00
C ILE A 308 -1.18 27.04 -17.05
#